data_1527c3258a09bca9b52abf1496e7d1e2
#
_entry.id   1527c3258a09bca9b52abf1496e7d1e2
#
_cell.length_a   1.000
_cell.length_b   1.000
_cell.length_c   1.000
_cell.angle_alpha   90.00
_cell.angle_beta   90.00
_cell.angle_gamma   90.00
#
_symmetry.space_group_name_H-M   'P 1'
#
loop_
_entity.id
_entity.type
_entity.pdbx_description
1 polymer ?
#
loop_
_entity_poly.entity_id
_entity_poly.type
_entity_poly.pdbx_seq_one_letter_code
_entity_poly.pdbx_strand_id
1 'polypeptide(L)' 'MKESVFKSYDDLPLFLSAETVSKLLGISISSTYELMQQKDFPVLRIGNRKVVPKDRFCAWVDRFTGGSQ' A
#
# COMPACT_ATOMS: atom_id res chain seq x y z
N MET A 1 -4.46 -13.75 16.06
CA MET A 1 -4.10 -12.98 15.36
C MET A 1 -4.46 -13.14 14.10
N LYS A 2 -4.55 -12.41 13.47
CA LYS A 2 -4.89 -12.50 12.36
C LYS A 2 -3.93 -12.41 11.53
N GLU A 3 -3.71 -13.12 10.76
CA GLU A 3 -2.72 -12.95 9.94
C GLU A 3 -3.14 -12.36 8.73
N SER A 4 -2.37 -11.63 8.04
CA SER A 4 -2.71 -11.09 6.77
C SER A 4 -2.62 -12.18 5.76
N VAL A 5 -3.23 -11.97 4.63
CA VAL A 5 -3.18 -12.89 3.55
C VAL A 5 -1.77 -13.07 3.06
N PHE A 6 -0.95 -12.04 3.19
CA PHE A 6 0.40 -12.07 2.68
C PHE A 6 1.36 -12.22 3.84
N LYS A 7 2.30 -13.11 3.73
CA LYS A 7 3.25 -13.34 4.79
C LYS A 7 4.44 -12.43 4.74
N SER A 8 4.78 -11.96 3.57
CA SER A 8 5.89 -11.05 3.46
C SER A 8 5.69 -10.21 2.23
N TYR A 9 6.53 -9.21 2.09
CA TYR A 9 6.45 -8.35 0.92
C TYR A 9 6.73 -9.11 -0.36
N ASP A 10 7.52 -10.18 -0.27
CA ASP A 10 7.83 -10.96 -1.46
C ASP A 10 6.60 -11.63 -2.03
N ASP A 11 5.59 -11.86 -1.21
CA ASP A 11 4.39 -12.51 -1.69
C ASP A 11 3.45 -11.55 -2.38
N LEU A 12 3.74 -10.27 -2.35
CA LEU A 12 2.86 -9.28 -2.95
C LEU A 12 3.10 -9.16 -4.44
N PRO A 13 2.06 -8.85 -5.20
CA PRO A 13 2.28 -8.60 -6.63
C PRO A 13 3.06 -7.30 -6.80
N LEU A 14 3.61 -7.12 -8.00
CA LEU A 14 4.37 -5.91 -8.28
C LEU A 14 3.57 -4.66 -8.09
N PHE A 15 2.29 -4.68 -8.42
CA PHE A 15 1.42 -3.53 -8.25
C PHE A 15 0.27 -3.91 -7.35
N LEU A 16 -0.06 -3.02 -6.45
CA LEU A 16 -1.09 -3.26 -5.45
C LEU A 16 -2.33 -2.44 -5.76
N SER A 17 -3.49 -3.04 -5.59
CA SER A 17 -4.74 -2.33 -5.74
C SER A 17 -5.09 -1.65 -4.43
N ALA A 18 -6.11 -0.77 -4.48
CA ALA A 18 -6.55 -0.12 -3.26
C ALA A 18 -7.03 -1.14 -2.24
N GLU A 19 -7.70 -2.19 -2.70
CA GLU A 19 -8.16 -3.21 -1.78
C GLU A 19 -7.00 -3.90 -1.08
N THR A 20 -5.96 -4.21 -1.84
CA THR A 20 -4.79 -4.85 -1.26
C THR A 20 -4.13 -3.93 -0.25
N VAL A 21 -3.99 -2.66 -0.60
CA VAL A 21 -3.36 -1.71 0.31
C VAL A 21 -4.18 -1.59 1.59
N SER A 22 -5.50 -1.56 1.47
CA SER A 22 -6.33 -1.43 2.66
C SER A 22 -6.15 -2.63 3.59
N LYS A 23 -6.01 -3.82 3.02
CA LYS A 23 -5.80 -5.00 3.83
C LYS A 23 -4.43 -4.98 4.48
N LEU A 24 -3.43 -4.53 3.75
CA LEU A 24 -2.09 -4.49 4.31
C LEU A 24 -1.98 -3.49 5.44
N LEU A 25 -2.67 -2.37 5.32
CA LEU A 25 -2.60 -1.35 6.34
C LEU A 25 -3.64 -1.53 7.44
N GLY A 26 -4.62 -2.39 7.21
CA GLY A 26 -5.66 -2.61 8.21
C GLY A 26 -6.62 -1.43 8.33
N ILE A 27 -6.88 -0.74 7.23
CA ILE A 27 -7.79 0.40 7.25
C ILE A 27 -8.91 0.16 6.25
N SER A 28 -9.92 1.00 6.29
CA SER A 28 -11.05 0.86 5.41
C SER A 28 -10.67 1.27 4.00
N ILE A 29 -11.47 0.85 3.05
CA ILE A 29 -11.26 1.21 1.66
C ILE A 29 -11.37 2.71 1.48
N SER A 30 -12.31 3.34 2.18
CA SER A 30 -12.47 4.79 2.08
C SER A 30 -11.22 5.51 2.54
N SER A 31 -10.67 5.07 3.65
CA SER A 31 -9.43 5.67 4.15
C SER A 31 -8.30 5.46 3.19
N THR A 32 -8.27 4.30 2.54
CA THR A 32 -7.23 4.01 1.57
C THR A 32 -7.31 4.98 0.39
N TYR A 33 -8.51 5.26 -0.10
CA TYR A 33 -8.64 6.17 -1.21
C TYR A 33 -8.22 7.58 -0.82
N GLU A 34 -8.52 7.99 0.40
CA GLU A 34 -8.06 9.28 0.87
C GLU A 34 -6.54 9.34 0.94
N LEU A 35 -5.96 8.25 1.40
CA LEU A 35 -4.51 8.17 1.50
C LEU A 35 -3.88 8.26 0.11
N MET A 36 -4.50 7.61 -0.87
CA MET A 36 -3.96 7.59 -2.21
C MET A 36 -4.06 8.95 -2.91
N GLN A 37 -4.81 9.87 -2.35
CA GLN A 37 -4.89 11.21 -2.92
C GLN A 37 -3.78 12.11 -2.41
N GLN A 38 -3.04 11.67 -1.43
CA GLN A 38 -1.98 12.50 -0.90
C GLN A 38 -0.77 12.47 -1.79
N LYS A 39 -0.08 13.57 -1.86
CA LYS A 39 1.06 13.67 -2.75
C LYS A 39 2.19 12.75 -2.38
N ASP A 40 2.35 12.52 -1.10
CA ASP A 40 3.46 11.69 -0.65
C ASP A 40 3.23 10.22 -0.89
N PHE A 41 2.02 9.81 -1.10
CA PHE A 41 1.74 8.39 -1.25
C PHE A 41 2.05 7.96 -2.68
N PRO A 42 2.77 6.85 -2.84
CA PRO A 42 3.18 6.41 -4.18
C PRO A 42 2.04 5.75 -4.94
N VAL A 43 1.42 6.50 -5.80
CA VAL A 43 0.33 5.99 -6.62
C VAL A 43 0.70 6.15 -8.08
N LEU A 44 0.45 5.11 -8.86
CA LEU A 44 0.67 5.15 -10.29
C LEU A 44 -0.69 5.05 -10.97
N ARG A 45 -0.94 5.99 -11.88
CA ARG A 45 -2.20 6.00 -12.57
C ARG A 45 -2.04 5.37 -13.93
N ILE A 46 -2.82 4.35 -14.20
CA ILE A 46 -2.78 3.66 -15.49
C ILE A 46 -4.19 3.67 -16.04
N GLY A 47 -4.43 4.49 -17.04
CA GLY A 47 -5.78 4.63 -17.58
C GLY A 47 -6.71 5.13 -16.49
N ASN A 48 -7.76 4.37 -16.24
CA ASN A 48 -8.72 4.73 -15.20
C ASN A 48 -8.41 4.09 -13.88
N ARG A 49 -7.29 3.38 -13.78
CA ARG A 49 -7.00 2.64 -12.58
C ARG A 49 -5.84 3.26 -11.84
N LYS A 50 -5.87 3.13 -10.53
CA LYS A 50 -4.76 3.57 -9.71
C LYS A 50 -4.18 2.35 -9.03
N VAL A 51 -2.87 2.21 -9.13
CA VAL A 51 -2.19 1.10 -8.49
C VAL A 51 -1.00 1.65 -7.73
N VAL A 52 -0.48 0.86 -6.83
CA VAL A 52 0.64 1.28 -5.99
C VAL A 52 1.79 0.33 -6.24
N PRO A 53 2.92 0.82 -6.74
CA PRO A 53 4.07 -0.06 -6.94
C PRO A 53 4.54 -0.61 -5.61
N LYS A 54 4.79 -1.89 -5.55
CA LYS A 54 5.14 -2.55 -4.31
C LYS A 54 6.39 -1.94 -3.68
N ASP A 55 7.41 -1.74 -4.48
CA ASP A 55 8.66 -1.22 -3.95
C ASP A 55 8.48 0.15 -3.32
N ARG A 56 7.70 1.00 -3.99
CA ARG A 56 7.46 2.32 -3.47
C ARG A 56 6.61 2.29 -2.23
N PHE A 57 5.66 1.36 -2.19
CA PHE A 57 4.82 1.22 -1.02
C PHE A 57 5.66 0.81 0.18
N CYS A 58 6.57 -0.11 -0.01
CA CYS A 58 7.42 -0.55 1.10
C CYS A 58 8.28 0.60 1.60
N ALA A 59 8.82 1.39 0.69
CA ALA A 59 9.64 2.52 1.09
C ALA A 59 8.80 3.55 1.85
N TRP A 60 7.56 3.74 1.41
CA TRP A 60 6.68 4.67 2.08
C TRP A 60 6.40 4.23 3.51
N VAL A 61 6.13 2.94 3.68
CA VAL A 61 5.87 2.42 5.01
C VAL A 61 7.10 2.57 5.90
N ASP A 62 8.27 2.30 5.35
CA ASP A 62 9.49 2.43 6.12
C ASP A 62 9.69 3.85 6.62
N ARG A 63 9.35 4.83 5.80
CA ARG A 63 9.52 6.22 6.22
C ARG A 63 8.61 6.55 7.38
N PHE A 64 7.41 6.02 7.38
CA PHE A 64 6.47 6.32 8.45
C PHE A 64 6.74 5.54 9.71
N THR A 65 7.40 4.41 9.60
CA THR A 65 7.71 3.63 10.79
C THR A 65 9.06 3.99 11.36
N GLY A 66 9.66 5.02 10.83
CA GLY A 66 10.92 5.45 11.39
C GLY A 66 12.10 4.70 10.86
N GLY A 67 11.87 3.97 9.84
CA GLY A 67 12.97 3.25 9.27
C GLY A 67 13.40 2.12 10.13
N SER A 68 12.87 1.78 11.01
CA SER A 68 13.18 0.80 11.64
C SER A 68 13.24 0.56 12.76
N GLN A 69 13.13 0.76 12.91
CA GLN A 69 13.25 0.71 13.84
C GLN A 69 13.56 0.02 14.08
#